data_216da61728ae49edafeb205dd5757d4d
#
_entry.id   216da61728ae49edafeb205dd5757d4d
#
_cell.length_a   1.000
_cell.length_b   1.000
_cell.length_c   1.000
_cell.angle_alpha   90.00
_cell.angle_beta   90.00
_cell.angle_gamma   90.00
#
_symmetry.space_group_name_H-M   'P 1'
#
loop_
_entity.id
_entity.type
_entity.pdbx_description
1 polymer ?
#
loop_
_entity_poly.entity_id
_entity_poly.type
_entity_poly.pdbx_seq_one_letter_code
_entity_poly.pdbx_strand_id
1 'polypeptide(L)'
;MKIMAGRFGGRKIKTSKNLPYRPTKSLVRKSLFDHLTPFKYNSVLDLFSGSGILGFEAVSRGADSVVFVEKNQGVLSYLKQNSNLLVGPQYSFHGLDVFKYLTKKKKHLTLYLLIHLTANTISLSWLNQR
;
A
#
# COMPACT_ATOMS: atom_id res chain seq x y z
N MET A 1 -0.40 -12.26 8.13
CA MET A 1 -0.66 -10.83 8.32
C MET A 1 -2.15 -10.55 8.31
N LYS A 2 -2.60 -9.73 9.22
CA LYS A 2 -4.01 -9.34 9.32
C LYS A 2 -4.16 -7.84 9.16
N ILE A 3 -5.24 -7.43 8.50
CA ILE A 3 -5.70 -6.04 8.51
C ILE A 3 -6.24 -5.74 9.92
N MET A 4 -5.84 -4.60 10.48
CA MET A 4 -6.11 -4.29 11.89
C MET A 4 -7.49 -3.68 12.12
N ALA A 5 -7.92 -2.77 11.26
CA ALA A 5 -9.14 -2.00 11.47
C ALA A 5 -9.87 -1.72 10.15
N GLY A 6 -11.05 -1.08 10.25
CA GLY A 6 -11.85 -0.72 9.10
C GLY A 6 -12.71 -1.87 8.59
N ARG A 7 -13.26 -1.70 7.38
CA ARG A 7 -14.23 -2.66 6.82
C ARG A 7 -13.67 -4.07 6.57
N PHE A 8 -12.36 -4.18 6.41
CA PHE A 8 -11.68 -5.46 6.22
C PHE A 8 -10.91 -5.90 7.47
N GLY A 9 -11.15 -5.27 8.61
CA GLY A 9 -10.46 -5.58 9.85
C GLY A 9 -10.58 -7.07 10.23
N GLY A 10 -9.46 -7.66 10.65
CA GLY A 10 -9.38 -9.07 10.99
C GLY A 10 -9.14 -10.02 9.83
N ARG A 11 -9.28 -9.56 8.59
CA ARG A 11 -8.99 -10.39 7.41
C ARG A 11 -7.50 -10.60 7.23
N LYS A 12 -7.15 -11.82 6.88
CA LYS A 12 -5.77 -12.19 6.56
C LYS A 12 -5.49 -11.90 5.09
N ILE A 13 -4.29 -11.43 4.80
CA ILE A 13 -3.77 -11.40 3.45
C ILE A 13 -2.81 -12.55 3.22
N LYS A 14 -2.79 -13.07 2.00
CA LYS A 14 -1.89 -14.14 1.59
C LYS A 14 -0.48 -13.61 1.47
N THR A 15 0.47 -14.31 2.04
CA THR A 15 1.90 -14.02 1.94
C THR A 15 2.66 -15.30 1.66
N SER A 16 3.92 -15.17 1.24
CA SER A 16 4.78 -16.32 1.00
C SER A 16 6.17 -16.05 1.59
N LYS A 17 6.69 -17.06 2.28
CA LYS A 17 8.07 -17.02 2.80
C LYS A 17 9.13 -17.05 1.69
N ASN A 18 8.74 -17.48 0.50
CA ASN A 18 9.64 -17.61 -0.64
C ASN A 18 9.79 -16.31 -1.44
N LEU A 19 9.06 -15.27 -1.07
CA LEU A 19 9.13 -13.99 -1.77
C LEU A 19 10.05 -13.01 -1.05
N PRO A 20 10.75 -12.15 -1.83
CA PRO A 20 11.78 -11.27 -1.27
C PRO A 20 11.19 -9.99 -0.68
N TYR A 21 10.33 -10.11 0.30
CA TYR A 21 9.86 -8.94 1.03
C TYR A 21 9.93 -9.15 2.54
N ARG A 22 10.10 -8.05 3.26
CA ARG A 22 10.07 -8.05 4.72
C ARG A 22 8.69 -7.58 5.19
N PRO A 23 8.00 -8.35 6.04
CA PRO A 23 6.73 -7.90 6.60
C PRO A 23 6.93 -6.66 7.46
N THR A 24 6.05 -5.69 7.32
CA THR A 24 5.98 -4.56 8.24
C THR A 24 5.42 -5.05 9.57
N LYS A 25 6.17 -4.81 10.66
CA LYS A 25 5.74 -5.25 11.99
C LYS A 25 4.41 -4.61 12.36
N SER A 26 3.54 -5.37 13.04
CA SER A 26 2.22 -4.90 13.41
C SER A 26 2.25 -3.65 14.29
N LEU A 27 3.24 -3.55 15.18
CA LEU A 27 3.41 -2.36 16.04
C LEU A 27 3.72 -1.11 15.20
N VAL A 28 4.56 -1.25 14.18
CA VAL A 28 4.89 -0.14 13.27
C VAL A 28 3.66 0.28 12.47
N ARG A 29 2.89 -0.67 11.94
CA ARG A 29 1.65 -0.38 11.22
C ARG A 29 0.63 0.33 12.12
N LYS A 30 0.46 -0.15 13.34
CA LYS A 30 -0.44 0.46 14.30
C LYS A 30 -0.04 1.91 14.58
N SER A 31 1.23 2.14 14.87
CA SER A 31 1.75 3.50 15.13
C SER A 31 1.50 4.43 13.95
N LEU A 32 1.77 3.95 12.73
CA LEU A 32 1.57 4.74 11.51
C LEU A 32 0.10 5.16 11.36
N PHE A 33 -0.83 4.21 11.44
CA PHE A 33 -2.24 4.51 11.20
C PHE A 33 -2.88 5.23 12.38
N ASP A 34 -2.41 5.05 13.60
CA ASP A 34 -2.81 5.87 14.74
C ASP A 34 -2.43 7.33 14.50
N HIS A 35 -1.23 7.57 13.96
CA HIS A 35 -0.79 8.91 13.59
C HIS A 35 -1.64 9.54 12.48
N LEU A 36 -2.18 8.74 11.57
CA LEU A 36 -3.02 9.19 10.46
C LEU A 36 -4.52 9.23 10.81
N THR A 37 -4.89 8.98 12.04
CA THR A 37 -6.29 8.99 12.48
C THR A 37 -6.74 10.43 12.80
N PRO A 38 -7.95 10.88 12.38
CA PRO A 38 -8.91 10.17 11.51
C PRO A 38 -8.40 10.08 10.06
N PHE A 39 -8.55 8.91 9.45
CA PHE A 39 -8.04 8.66 8.10
C PHE A 39 -8.89 9.40 7.06
N LYS A 40 -8.27 10.31 6.32
CA LYS A 40 -8.96 11.23 5.39
C LYS A 40 -8.49 11.11 3.93
N TYR A 41 -7.71 10.09 3.61
CA TYR A 41 -7.10 9.99 2.30
C TYR A 41 -7.93 9.10 1.39
N ASN A 42 -8.29 9.63 0.22
CA ASN A 42 -9.07 8.87 -0.76
C ASN A 42 -8.19 8.02 -1.68
N SER A 43 -6.98 8.51 -1.98
CA SER A 43 -6.05 7.85 -2.90
C SER A 43 -4.72 7.62 -2.21
N VAL A 44 -4.20 6.41 -2.36
CA VAL A 44 -2.95 5.99 -1.73
C VAL A 44 -2.02 5.45 -2.80
N LEU A 45 -0.76 5.86 -2.74
CA LEU A 45 0.30 5.33 -3.56
C LEU A 45 1.25 4.56 -2.65
N ASP A 46 1.28 3.24 -2.81
CA ASP A 46 2.10 2.34 -2.02
C ASP A 46 3.32 1.93 -2.82
N LEU A 47 4.42 2.62 -2.58
CA LEU A 47 5.70 2.34 -3.21
C LEU A 47 6.43 1.23 -2.46
N PHE A 48 7.14 0.37 -3.19
CA PHE A 48 7.81 -0.81 -2.62
C PHE A 48 6.81 -1.68 -1.85
N SER A 49 5.72 -2.03 -2.51
CA SER A 49 4.52 -2.55 -1.86
C SER A 49 4.73 -3.83 -1.05
N GLY A 50 5.61 -4.71 -1.51
CA GLY A 50 5.83 -5.99 -0.82
C GLY A 50 4.52 -6.74 -0.65
N SER A 51 4.17 -7.10 0.58
CA SER A 51 2.90 -7.78 0.87
C SER A 51 1.67 -6.93 0.57
N GLY A 52 1.82 -5.61 0.47
CA GLY A 52 0.72 -4.68 0.28
C GLY A 52 -0.05 -4.36 1.54
N ILE A 53 0.40 -4.82 2.70
CA ILE A 53 -0.35 -4.67 3.94
C ILE A 53 -0.66 -3.20 4.28
N LEU A 54 0.23 -2.27 3.94
CA LEU A 54 -0.02 -0.85 4.19
C LEU A 54 -1.12 -0.30 3.29
N GLY A 55 -1.08 -0.61 2.00
CA GLY A 55 -2.12 -0.21 1.06
C GLY A 55 -3.46 -0.84 1.38
N PHE A 56 -3.49 -2.13 1.73
CA PHE A 56 -4.71 -2.81 2.13
C PHE A 56 -5.28 -2.27 3.45
N GLU A 57 -4.41 -1.94 4.40
CA GLU A 57 -4.85 -1.27 5.62
C GLU A 57 -5.50 0.09 5.32
N ALA A 58 -4.91 0.85 4.41
CA ALA A 58 -5.43 2.15 4.00
C ALA A 58 -6.83 2.06 3.38
N VAL A 59 -7.05 1.12 2.44
CA VAL A 59 -8.38 0.94 1.84
C VAL A 59 -9.38 0.42 2.86
N SER A 60 -8.94 -0.41 3.79
CA SER A 60 -9.80 -0.87 4.88
C SER A 60 -10.28 0.30 5.75
N ARG A 61 -9.45 1.31 5.94
CA ARG A 61 -9.77 2.48 6.78
C ARG A 61 -10.45 3.61 6.02
N GLY A 62 -10.76 3.43 4.74
CA GLY A 62 -11.58 4.37 3.99
C GLY A 62 -11.03 4.91 2.70
N ALA A 63 -9.81 4.58 2.31
CA ALA A 63 -9.31 4.97 1.00
C ALA A 63 -10.13 4.29 -0.10
N ASP A 64 -10.45 5.04 -1.17
CA ASP A 64 -11.23 4.54 -2.29
C ASP A 64 -10.36 3.79 -3.30
N SER A 65 -9.09 4.14 -3.35
CA SER A 65 -8.16 3.56 -4.32
C SER A 65 -6.75 3.44 -3.77
N VAL A 66 -6.03 2.44 -4.27
CA VAL A 66 -4.60 2.29 -4.00
C VAL A 66 -3.88 1.88 -5.28
N VAL A 67 -2.74 2.47 -5.48
CA VAL A 67 -1.79 2.12 -6.54
C VAL A 67 -0.63 1.40 -5.88
N PHE A 68 -0.41 0.15 -6.27
CA PHE A 68 0.75 -0.62 -5.82
C PHE A 68 1.85 -0.58 -6.88
N VAL A 69 3.04 -0.23 -6.47
CA VAL A 69 4.23 -0.27 -7.32
C VAL A 69 5.21 -1.28 -6.75
N GLU A 70 5.47 -2.32 -7.52
CA GLU A 70 6.30 -3.44 -7.09
C GLU A 70 6.95 -4.09 -8.32
N LYS A 71 8.28 -4.21 -8.32
CA LYS A 71 9.00 -4.76 -9.48
C LYS A 71 8.99 -6.28 -9.56
N ASN A 72 8.87 -6.97 -8.44
CA ASN A 72 8.91 -8.45 -8.42
C ASN A 72 7.58 -9.02 -8.86
N GLN A 73 7.57 -9.83 -9.91
CA GLN A 73 6.35 -10.37 -10.50
C GLN A 73 5.63 -11.36 -9.57
N GLY A 74 6.37 -12.14 -8.80
CA GLY A 74 5.78 -13.05 -7.81
C GLY A 74 5.05 -12.29 -6.72
N VAL A 75 5.65 -11.23 -6.19
CA VAL A 75 5.02 -10.34 -5.22
C VAL A 75 3.77 -9.68 -5.80
N LEU A 76 3.87 -9.19 -7.03
CA LEU A 76 2.75 -8.55 -7.72
C LEU A 76 1.57 -9.52 -7.90
N SER A 77 1.82 -10.78 -8.16
CA SER A 77 0.79 -11.81 -8.26
C SER A 77 0.01 -11.96 -6.94
N TYR A 78 0.71 -11.96 -5.80
CA TYR A 78 0.06 -12.02 -4.48
C TYR A 78 -0.76 -10.76 -4.21
N LEU A 79 -0.28 -9.58 -4.59
CA LEU A 79 -1.05 -8.34 -4.46
C LEU A 79 -2.36 -8.43 -5.22
N LYS A 80 -2.34 -8.94 -6.44
CA LYS A 80 -3.55 -9.14 -7.26
C LYS A 80 -4.50 -10.15 -6.63
N GLN A 81 -4.00 -11.26 -6.11
CA GLN A 81 -4.82 -12.24 -5.42
C GLN A 81 -5.52 -11.66 -4.20
N ASN A 82 -4.79 -10.90 -3.40
CA ASN A 82 -5.34 -10.27 -2.20
C ASN A 82 -6.38 -9.21 -2.54
N SER A 83 -6.16 -8.43 -3.61
CA SER A 83 -7.14 -7.43 -4.04
C SER A 83 -8.47 -8.06 -4.47
N ASN A 84 -8.42 -9.26 -5.04
CA ASN A 84 -9.64 -10.01 -5.40
C ASN A 84 -10.42 -10.47 -4.16
N LEU A 85 -9.77 -10.61 -3.01
CA LEU A 85 -10.43 -10.96 -1.76
C LEU A 85 -11.01 -9.75 -1.02
N LEU A 86 -10.50 -8.56 -1.28
CA LEU A 86 -10.87 -7.32 -0.62
C LEU A 86 -11.61 -6.39 -1.60
N VAL A 87 -12.80 -6.81 -2.00
CA VAL A 87 -13.58 -6.18 -3.05
C VAL A 87 -14.18 -4.85 -2.60
N GLY A 88 -14.23 -3.89 -3.51
CA GLY A 88 -14.82 -2.58 -3.31
C GLY A 88 -13.91 -1.43 -3.73
N PRO A 89 -12.70 -1.30 -3.17
CA PRO A 89 -11.75 -0.28 -3.60
C PRO A 89 -11.28 -0.51 -5.04
N GLN A 90 -10.75 0.54 -5.64
CA GLN A 90 -10.07 0.45 -6.93
C GLN A 90 -8.58 0.17 -6.69
N TYR A 91 -8.08 -0.88 -7.32
CA TYR A 91 -6.68 -1.28 -7.22
C TYR A 91 -6.00 -1.11 -8.56
N SER A 92 -4.81 -0.53 -8.55
CA SER A 92 -3.94 -0.44 -9.73
C SER A 92 -2.58 -1.05 -9.39
N PHE A 93 -1.99 -1.73 -10.35
CA PHE A 93 -0.73 -2.45 -10.16
C PHE A 93 0.25 -2.04 -11.24
N HIS A 94 1.45 -1.68 -10.81
CA HIS A 94 2.53 -1.31 -11.72
C HIS A 94 3.76 -2.16 -11.40
N GLY A 95 4.04 -3.10 -12.29
CA GLY A 95 5.15 -4.04 -12.15
C GLY A 95 6.45 -3.48 -12.68
N LEU A 96 6.93 -2.40 -12.08
CA LEU A 96 8.17 -1.77 -12.49
C LEU A 96 8.88 -1.15 -11.29
N ASP A 97 10.11 -0.72 -11.54
CA ASP A 97 10.92 -0.01 -10.56
C ASP A 97 10.23 1.30 -10.12
N VAL A 98 10.30 1.60 -8.82
CA VAL A 98 9.65 2.77 -8.24
C VAL A 98 10.12 4.08 -8.90
N PHE A 99 11.42 4.21 -9.15
CA PHE A 99 11.96 5.43 -9.74
C PHE A 99 11.49 5.61 -11.18
N LYS A 100 11.37 4.52 -11.93
CA LYS A 100 10.78 4.56 -13.28
C LYS A 100 9.32 4.95 -13.23
N TYR A 101 8.57 4.42 -12.29
CA TYR A 101 7.17 4.78 -12.09
C TYR A 101 7.03 6.28 -11.82
N LEU A 102 7.77 6.80 -10.85
CA LEU A 102 7.72 8.21 -10.47
C LEU A 102 8.13 9.14 -11.63
N THR A 103 9.10 8.73 -12.43
CA THR A 103 9.52 9.49 -13.62
C THR A 103 8.41 9.58 -14.65
N LYS A 104 7.67 8.49 -14.88
CA LYS A 104 6.57 8.46 -15.88
C LYS A 104 5.33 9.23 -15.43
N LYS A 105 5.09 9.39 -14.14
CA LYS A 105 3.86 9.97 -13.58
C LYS A 105 3.98 11.42 -13.16
N LYS A 106 4.85 12.18 -13.77
CA LYS A 106 5.14 13.57 -13.38
C LYS A 106 3.95 14.54 -13.39
N LYS A 107 2.82 14.24 -14.05
CA LYS A 107 1.85 15.29 -14.39
C LYS A 107 0.44 15.11 -13.85
N HIS A 108 0.10 14.03 -13.16
CA HIS A 108 -1.31 13.74 -12.83
C HIS A 108 -1.56 13.23 -11.41
N LEU A 109 -0.68 13.51 -10.47
CA LEU A 109 -0.92 13.21 -9.07
C LEU A 109 -1.70 14.37 -8.46
N THR A 110 -2.94 14.13 -8.07
CA THR A 110 -3.72 15.17 -7.39
C THR A 110 -3.27 15.29 -5.93
N LEU A 111 -3.68 14.39 -5.09
CA LEU A 111 -3.19 14.28 -3.72
C LEU A 111 -3.12 12.81 -3.37
N TYR A 112 -1.92 12.32 -3.11
CA TYR A 112 -1.69 10.95 -2.70
C TYR A 112 -1.02 10.91 -1.34
N LEU A 113 -1.43 9.96 -0.52
CA LEU A 113 -0.61 9.53 0.60
C LEU A 113 0.48 8.61 0.02
N LEU A 114 1.71 9.04 0.13
CA LEU A 114 2.86 8.26 -0.29
C LEU A 114 3.39 7.47 0.88
N ILE A 115 3.33 6.14 0.76
CA ILE A 115 3.87 5.24 1.77
C ILE A 115 5.12 4.59 1.21
N HIS A 116 6.23 4.79 1.90
CA HIS A 116 7.53 4.29 1.49
C HIS A 116 8.20 3.64 2.68
N LEU A 117 8.57 2.39 2.53
CA LEU A 117 9.25 1.64 3.56
C LEU A 117 10.71 1.43 3.14
N THR A 118 11.65 1.99 3.90
CA THR A 118 13.08 1.74 3.74
C THR A 118 13.65 1.13 5.02
N ALA A 119 14.39 0.03 4.91
CA ALA A 119 15.21 -0.56 5.97
C ALA A 119 14.79 -0.22 7.41
N ASN A 120 13.63 -0.64 7.84
CA ASN A 120 13.05 -0.39 9.17
C ASN A 120 12.54 1.03 9.43
N THR A 121 12.50 1.88 8.43
CA THR A 121 11.96 3.24 8.54
C THR A 121 10.79 3.40 7.60
N ILE A 122 9.70 3.98 8.07
CA ILE A 122 8.57 4.39 7.24
C ILE A 122 8.67 5.89 7.04
N SER A 123 8.74 6.29 5.78
CA SER A 123 8.66 7.70 5.40
C SER A 123 7.26 7.97 4.84
N LEU A 124 6.67 9.04 5.34
CA LEU A 124 5.42 9.56 4.81
C LEU A 124 5.73 10.87 4.12
N SER A 125 5.29 10.99 2.90
CA SER A 125 5.35 12.26 2.19
C SER A 125 4.07 12.50 1.43
N TRP A 126 3.80 13.75 1.21
CA TRP A 126 2.62 14.22 0.53
C TRP A 126 3.02 14.67 -0.86
N LEU A 127 2.32 14.15 -1.85
CA LEU A 127 2.44 14.65 -3.21
C LEU A 127 1.16 15.38 -3.55
N ASN A 128 1.27 16.69 -3.74
CA ASN A 128 0.20 17.52 -4.24
C ASN A 128 0.64 18.06 -5.58
N GLN A 129 -0.02 17.63 -6.65
CA GLN A 129 0.20 18.19 -7.98
C GLN A 129 -1.08 18.86 -8.46
N ARG A 130 -0.91 20.06 -8.83
CA ARG A 130 -1.96 20.86 -9.46
C ARG A 130 -1.98 20.63 -10.96
#